data_1363eadfeabd1057169cd98b0a175e51
#
_entry.id   1363eadfeabd1057169cd98b0a175e51
#
_cell.length_a   1.000
_cell.length_b   1.000
_cell.length_c   1.000
_cell.angle_alpha   90.00
_cell.angle_beta   90.00
_cell.angle_gamma   90.00
#
_symmetry.space_group_name_H-M   'P 1'
#
loop_
_entity.id
_entity.type
_entity.pdbx_description
1 polymer ?
#
loop_
_entity_poly.entity_id
_entity_poly.type
_entity_poly.pdbx_seq_one_letter_code
_entity_poly.pdbx_strand_id
1 'polypeptide(L)'
;MSDFEHYISVGREKLRCGYTTGTCAAAAARGAAELLLTGALPPVVRIDTPAGIPVEAELLEASSGPDWAVCAVRKDGGDDPDATHGTLIFARVERSATPGVTIDGGEGVGRVTRPGLDQPVGEAAINHVPRQMIEQQVAAAMAAHGCDGGLKVVISAPEGERLAQKTFNPRLGIVGGISILGTSGIVRPMSEAALIDSLRLEQDMLSAAGATDIVVTPGNYGETFAREVLGLGLGRWCTCSNYIGEAIDHAAGLGFRSLLLVGHVGKLCKVAAGVMNTHSRVADGRRETLCAHAALCGGDRTTVEALYRTVTTDDAVAVLDGTGLRAAVMASLTRALDEQLKRRAGAGMDIEAIFFSNRYGILGRTAGADRLAALHPISS
;
A
#
# COMPACT_ATOMS: atom_id res chain seq x y z
N MET A 1 -26.73 -8.73 6.81
CA MET A 1 -25.53 -8.89 5.92
C MET A 1 -25.79 -7.99 4.74
N SER A 2 -24.80 -7.23 4.30
CA SER A 2 -24.96 -6.37 3.12
C SER A 2 -25.23 -7.23 1.89
N ASP A 3 -26.28 -6.91 1.14
CA ASP A 3 -26.64 -7.59 -0.12
C ASP A 3 -25.79 -7.07 -1.30
N PHE A 4 -24.59 -6.56 -1.02
CA PHE A 4 -23.72 -6.03 -2.05
C PHE A 4 -23.06 -7.17 -2.83
N GLU A 5 -23.69 -7.52 -3.97
CA GLU A 5 -23.27 -8.60 -4.86
C GLU A 5 -22.53 -8.07 -6.09
N HIS A 6 -21.34 -7.57 -5.88
CA HIS A 6 -20.42 -7.23 -6.98
C HIS A 6 -19.18 -8.12 -6.91
N TYR A 7 -18.85 -8.77 -8.01
CA TYR A 7 -17.78 -9.78 -8.07
C TYR A 7 -16.77 -9.44 -9.15
N ILE A 8 -15.50 -9.76 -8.87
CA ILE A 8 -14.41 -9.72 -9.85
C ILE A 8 -13.77 -11.09 -10.00
N SER A 9 -13.16 -11.34 -11.15
CA SER A 9 -12.38 -12.56 -11.39
C SER A 9 -10.91 -12.30 -11.09
N VAL A 10 -10.32 -13.07 -10.17
CA VAL A 10 -8.89 -13.03 -9.84
C VAL A 10 -8.31 -14.41 -10.13
N GLY A 11 -7.64 -14.52 -11.26
CA GLY A 11 -7.19 -15.84 -11.77
C GLY A 11 -8.38 -16.74 -12.10
N ARG A 12 -8.56 -17.84 -11.34
CA ARG A 12 -9.67 -18.79 -11.50
C ARG A 12 -10.78 -18.60 -10.47
N GLU A 13 -10.62 -17.70 -9.54
CA GLU A 13 -11.55 -17.46 -8.44
C GLU A 13 -12.44 -16.25 -8.74
N LYS A 14 -13.69 -16.32 -8.28
CA LYS A 14 -14.64 -15.22 -8.31
C LYS A 14 -14.76 -14.69 -6.90
N LEU A 15 -14.22 -13.47 -6.68
CA LEU A 15 -14.18 -12.85 -5.37
C LEU A 15 -15.19 -11.72 -5.28
N ARG A 16 -15.86 -11.60 -4.12
CA ARG A 16 -16.83 -10.57 -3.82
C ARG A 16 -16.12 -9.28 -3.44
N CYS A 17 -16.47 -8.18 -4.09
CA CYS A 17 -16.05 -6.84 -3.71
C CYS A 17 -16.74 -6.39 -2.42
N GLY A 18 -16.12 -5.42 -1.77
CA GLY A 18 -16.71 -4.65 -0.70
C GLY A 18 -16.80 -3.17 -1.06
N TYR A 19 -17.07 -2.32 -0.07
CA TYR A 19 -17.06 -0.87 -0.24
C TYR A 19 -16.16 -0.20 0.82
N THR A 20 -15.61 0.96 0.49
CA THR A 20 -14.54 1.61 1.25
C THR A 20 -15.06 2.29 2.53
N THR A 21 -14.14 2.65 3.45
CA THR A 21 -14.47 3.51 4.61
C THR A 21 -15.04 4.85 4.17
N GLY A 22 -14.60 5.38 3.01
CA GLY A 22 -15.15 6.61 2.42
C GLY A 22 -16.62 6.46 2.00
N THR A 23 -16.99 5.33 1.39
CA THR A 23 -18.39 5.04 1.04
C THR A 23 -19.27 4.88 2.29
N CYS A 24 -18.77 4.19 3.32
CA CYS A 24 -19.48 4.09 4.61
C CYS A 24 -19.71 5.46 5.24
N ALA A 25 -18.67 6.31 5.26
CA ALA A 25 -18.76 7.66 5.83
C ALA A 25 -19.75 8.54 5.05
N ALA A 26 -19.75 8.48 3.72
CA ALA A 26 -20.71 9.21 2.88
C ALA A 26 -22.16 8.74 3.12
N ALA A 27 -22.38 7.43 3.22
CA ALA A 27 -23.71 6.87 3.48
C ALA A 27 -24.21 7.22 4.89
N ALA A 28 -23.36 7.09 5.91
CA ALA A 28 -23.69 7.49 7.27
C ALA A 28 -23.98 9.00 7.37
N ALA A 29 -23.18 9.84 6.69
CA ALA A 29 -23.40 11.29 6.67
C ALA A 29 -24.72 11.67 5.98
N ARG A 30 -25.04 11.00 4.85
CA ARG A 30 -26.35 11.18 4.18
C ARG A 30 -27.50 10.81 5.12
N GLY A 31 -27.44 9.62 5.76
CA GLY A 31 -28.49 9.16 6.65
C GLY A 31 -28.66 10.06 7.87
N ALA A 32 -27.57 10.52 8.48
CA ALA A 32 -27.65 11.45 9.60
C ALA A 32 -28.19 12.83 9.18
N ALA A 33 -27.84 13.33 7.99
CA ALA A 33 -28.41 14.56 7.46
C ALA A 33 -29.91 14.44 7.19
N GLU A 34 -30.37 13.35 6.57
CA GLU A 34 -31.81 13.07 6.37
C GLU A 34 -32.55 13.01 7.73
N LEU A 35 -32.02 12.29 8.72
CA LEU A 35 -32.61 12.21 10.04
C LEU A 35 -32.72 13.58 10.74
N LEU A 36 -31.67 14.40 10.66
CA LEU A 36 -31.65 15.76 11.22
C LEU A 36 -32.66 16.69 10.56
N LEU A 37 -32.80 16.61 9.24
CA LEU A 37 -33.61 17.54 8.46
C LEU A 37 -35.08 17.15 8.44
N THR A 38 -35.42 15.86 8.52
CA THR A 38 -36.79 15.34 8.38
C THR A 38 -37.37 14.76 9.66
N GLY A 39 -36.50 14.40 10.63
CA GLY A 39 -36.88 13.60 11.80
C GLY A 39 -37.12 12.12 11.52
N ALA A 40 -36.88 11.65 10.27
CA ALA A 40 -37.08 10.26 9.86
C ALA A 40 -35.77 9.66 9.32
N LEU A 41 -35.40 8.46 9.79
CA LEU A 41 -34.24 7.72 9.29
C LEU A 41 -34.69 6.86 8.11
N PRO A 42 -34.09 7.01 6.91
CA PRO A 42 -34.29 6.03 5.86
C PRO A 42 -33.60 4.71 6.27
N PRO A 43 -34.23 3.55 6.03
CA PRO A 43 -33.60 2.25 6.41
C PRO A 43 -32.33 1.95 5.62
N VAL A 44 -32.25 2.44 4.39
CA VAL A 44 -31.15 2.23 3.45
C VAL A 44 -30.85 3.55 2.73
N VAL A 45 -29.57 3.80 2.50
CA VAL A 45 -29.10 4.91 1.66
C VAL A 45 -28.32 4.36 0.49
N ARG A 46 -28.65 4.83 -0.71
CA ARG A 46 -27.93 4.53 -1.94
C ARG A 46 -26.85 5.59 -2.19
N ILE A 47 -25.63 5.12 -2.41
CA ILE A 47 -24.47 5.94 -2.79
C ILE A 47 -24.00 5.53 -4.19
N ASP A 48 -23.98 6.45 -5.11
CA ASP A 48 -23.32 6.27 -6.40
C ASP A 48 -21.83 6.53 -6.21
N THR A 49 -21.04 5.46 -6.27
CA THR A 49 -19.58 5.55 -6.01
C THR A 49 -18.83 6.12 -7.21
N PRO A 50 -17.62 6.66 -7.04
CA PRO A 50 -16.78 7.12 -8.14
C PRO A 50 -16.49 6.04 -9.21
N ALA A 51 -16.56 4.75 -8.82
CA ALA A 51 -16.45 3.63 -9.76
C ALA A 51 -17.70 3.43 -10.64
N GLY A 52 -18.78 4.22 -10.45
CA GLY A 52 -20.06 4.03 -11.13
C GLY A 52 -20.86 2.81 -10.66
N ILE A 53 -20.45 2.21 -9.54
CA ILE A 53 -21.12 1.05 -8.96
C ILE A 53 -21.94 1.53 -7.76
N PRO A 54 -23.29 1.43 -7.78
CA PRO A 54 -24.11 1.85 -6.65
C PRO A 54 -23.92 0.90 -5.46
N VAL A 55 -23.90 1.49 -4.27
CA VAL A 55 -23.86 0.76 -2.98
C VAL A 55 -25.10 1.14 -2.21
N GLU A 56 -25.87 0.17 -1.78
CA GLU A 56 -26.98 0.34 -0.84
C GLU A 56 -26.48 -0.02 0.56
N ALA A 57 -26.45 0.97 1.45
CA ALA A 57 -25.95 0.83 2.81
C ALA A 57 -27.09 0.89 3.83
N GLU A 58 -27.19 -0.12 4.67
CA GLU A 58 -28.07 -0.16 5.82
C GLU A 58 -27.58 0.83 6.89
N LEU A 59 -28.49 1.62 7.45
CA LEU A 59 -28.20 2.57 8.51
C LEU A 59 -28.44 1.95 9.88
N LEU A 60 -27.47 2.07 10.75
CA LEU A 60 -27.42 1.46 12.07
C LEU A 60 -27.19 2.53 13.15
N GLU A 61 -27.45 2.17 14.41
CA GLU A 61 -27.09 2.95 15.61
C GLU A 61 -27.52 4.43 15.51
N ALA A 62 -28.76 4.67 15.05
CA ALA A 62 -29.25 6.02 14.85
C ALA A 62 -29.77 6.67 16.12
N SER A 63 -29.43 7.94 16.31
CA SER A 63 -30.01 8.81 17.35
C SER A 63 -29.97 10.26 16.88
N SER A 64 -30.85 11.08 17.46
CA SER A 64 -30.94 12.50 17.10
C SER A 64 -31.37 13.37 18.28
N GLY A 65 -31.05 14.66 18.22
CA GLY A 65 -31.50 15.72 19.07
C GLY A 65 -32.00 16.91 18.24
N PRO A 66 -32.30 18.06 18.87
CA PRO A 66 -32.84 19.21 18.15
C PRO A 66 -31.95 19.73 17.02
N ASP A 67 -30.64 19.73 17.23
CA ASP A 67 -29.66 20.33 16.34
C ASP A 67 -28.59 19.34 15.81
N TRP A 68 -28.78 18.06 16.09
CA TRP A 68 -27.83 17.03 15.64
C TRP A 68 -28.52 15.69 15.39
N ALA A 69 -27.91 14.91 14.54
CA ALA A 69 -28.23 13.50 14.37
C ALA A 69 -26.93 12.68 14.12
N VAL A 70 -27.01 11.40 14.45
CA VAL A 70 -25.92 10.45 14.22
C VAL A 70 -26.51 9.14 13.70
N CYS A 71 -25.80 8.50 12.81
CA CYS A 71 -26.00 7.09 12.47
C CYS A 71 -24.70 6.47 11.99
N ALA A 72 -24.71 5.15 11.83
CA ALA A 72 -23.55 4.39 11.42
C ALA A 72 -23.83 3.49 10.20
N VAL A 73 -22.78 3.13 9.50
CA VAL A 73 -22.77 2.10 8.46
C VAL A 73 -21.70 1.07 8.79
N ARG A 74 -22.04 -0.21 8.68
CA ARG A 74 -21.10 -1.30 8.86
C ARG A 74 -20.26 -1.48 7.60
N LYS A 75 -18.93 -1.41 7.76
CA LYS A 75 -17.98 -1.62 6.68
C LYS A 75 -18.01 -3.08 6.19
N ASP A 76 -18.27 -3.28 4.91
CA ASP A 76 -18.11 -4.58 4.26
C ASP A 76 -16.88 -4.55 3.35
N GLY A 77 -15.87 -5.35 3.69
CA GLY A 77 -14.64 -5.50 2.91
C GLY A 77 -14.75 -6.52 1.77
N GLY A 78 -15.88 -7.20 1.64
CA GLY A 78 -15.99 -8.35 0.71
C GLY A 78 -15.04 -9.48 1.11
N ASP A 79 -14.43 -10.11 0.13
CA ASP A 79 -13.45 -11.18 0.32
C ASP A 79 -12.00 -10.65 0.49
N ASP A 80 -11.84 -9.33 0.63
CA ASP A 80 -10.53 -8.73 0.92
C ASP A 80 -10.15 -8.92 2.40
N PRO A 81 -8.90 -9.27 2.73
CA PRO A 81 -8.43 -9.37 4.12
C PRO A 81 -8.24 -8.00 4.77
N ASP A 82 -9.24 -7.14 4.68
CA ASP A 82 -9.26 -5.78 5.18
C ASP A 82 -9.41 -5.74 6.71
N ALA A 83 -8.46 -5.13 7.40
CA ALA A 83 -8.47 -4.99 8.86
C ALA A 83 -9.68 -4.20 9.38
N THR A 84 -10.34 -3.41 8.54
CA THR A 84 -11.52 -2.59 8.87
C THR A 84 -12.85 -3.28 8.57
N HIS A 85 -12.84 -4.51 8.04
CA HIS A 85 -14.07 -5.28 7.80
C HIS A 85 -14.92 -5.41 9.07
N GLY A 86 -16.21 -5.18 8.96
CA GLY A 86 -17.17 -5.26 10.08
C GLY A 86 -17.23 -4.05 11.02
N THR A 87 -16.28 -3.11 10.91
CA THR A 87 -16.25 -1.90 11.74
C THR A 87 -17.41 -0.98 11.43
N LEU A 88 -17.96 -0.34 12.46
CA LEU A 88 -18.96 0.73 12.31
C LEU A 88 -18.27 2.06 12.04
N ILE A 89 -18.70 2.72 10.96
CA ILE A 89 -18.30 4.08 10.62
C ILE A 89 -19.49 4.98 10.91
N PHE A 90 -19.33 5.87 11.87
CA PHE A 90 -20.34 6.83 12.32
C PHE A 90 -20.17 8.15 11.58
N ALA A 91 -21.29 8.82 11.35
CA ALA A 91 -21.33 10.23 11.01
C ALA A 91 -22.29 10.95 11.96
N ARG A 92 -21.78 11.97 12.64
CA ARG A 92 -22.57 12.94 13.39
C ARG A 92 -22.71 14.19 12.55
N VAL A 93 -23.92 14.61 12.30
CA VAL A 93 -24.27 15.82 11.55
C VAL A 93 -24.93 16.81 12.50
N GLU A 94 -24.43 18.04 12.53
CA GLU A 94 -24.91 19.12 13.40
C GLU A 94 -25.21 20.36 12.57
N ARG A 95 -26.20 21.16 13.00
CA ARG A 95 -26.44 22.49 12.42
C ARG A 95 -25.24 23.40 12.69
N SER A 96 -24.83 24.17 11.70
CA SER A 96 -23.67 25.08 11.76
C SER A 96 -24.05 26.48 11.33
N ALA A 97 -23.47 27.49 12.00
CA ALA A 97 -23.57 28.87 11.56
C ALA A 97 -22.77 29.16 10.28
N THR A 98 -21.76 28.36 9.97
CA THR A 98 -20.98 28.45 8.74
C THR A 98 -21.77 27.83 7.60
N PRO A 99 -22.10 28.55 6.53
CA PRO A 99 -22.82 28.00 5.38
C PRO A 99 -22.07 26.87 4.69
N GLY A 100 -22.83 25.92 4.12
CA GLY A 100 -22.29 24.77 3.41
C GLY A 100 -21.98 23.60 4.33
N VAL A 101 -21.10 22.69 3.88
CA VAL A 101 -20.74 21.45 4.59
C VAL A 101 -19.31 21.56 5.09
N THR A 102 -19.11 21.37 6.38
CA THR A 102 -17.76 21.24 6.97
C THR A 102 -17.56 19.82 7.48
N ILE A 103 -16.34 19.27 7.30
CA ILE A 103 -16.04 17.86 7.58
C ILE A 103 -14.81 17.77 8.47
N ASP A 104 -14.91 17.01 9.56
CA ASP A 104 -13.79 16.69 10.44
C ASP A 104 -13.85 15.22 10.90
N GLY A 105 -12.74 14.73 11.48
CA GLY A 105 -12.64 13.42 12.13
C GLY A 105 -12.80 13.52 13.63
N GLY A 106 -13.57 12.58 14.18
CA GLY A 106 -13.75 12.35 15.61
C GLY A 106 -12.97 11.14 16.10
N GLU A 107 -13.51 10.50 17.13
CA GLU A 107 -12.92 9.32 17.77
C GLU A 107 -12.57 8.22 16.76
N GLY A 108 -11.34 7.69 16.84
CA GLY A 108 -10.85 6.58 16.03
C GLY A 108 -10.59 6.92 14.55
N VAL A 109 -10.77 8.17 14.13
CA VAL A 109 -10.27 8.68 12.85
C VAL A 109 -8.92 9.33 13.10
N GLY A 110 -7.89 8.88 12.37
CA GLY A 110 -6.52 9.34 12.57
C GLY A 110 -6.31 10.81 12.21
N ARG A 111 -5.25 11.40 12.77
CA ARG A 111 -4.74 12.73 12.41
C ARG A 111 -3.41 12.61 11.69
N VAL A 112 -3.24 13.38 10.66
CA VAL A 112 -1.99 13.48 9.88
C VAL A 112 -0.93 14.21 10.69
N THR A 113 0.24 13.60 10.87
CA THR A 113 1.37 14.19 11.61
C THR A 113 2.61 14.42 10.75
N ARG A 114 2.62 13.93 9.51
CA ARG A 114 3.76 14.04 8.58
C ARG A 114 3.29 14.60 7.22
N PRO A 115 4.13 15.36 6.53
CA PRO A 115 3.82 15.82 5.18
C PRO A 115 3.87 14.68 4.15
N GLY A 116 3.30 14.90 2.95
CA GLY A 116 3.29 13.94 1.84
C GLY A 116 2.05 13.05 1.79
N LEU A 117 1.12 13.21 2.72
CA LEU A 117 -0.20 12.56 2.68
C LEU A 117 -1.23 13.43 1.94
N ASP A 118 -2.36 12.84 1.61
CA ASP A 118 -3.49 13.49 0.93
C ASP A 118 -3.98 14.74 1.69
N GLN A 119 -3.96 14.69 3.04
CA GLN A 119 -4.38 15.80 3.88
C GLN A 119 -3.18 16.50 4.55
N PRO A 120 -3.26 17.80 4.81
CA PRO A 120 -2.23 18.55 5.54
C PRO A 120 -2.00 18.03 6.96
N VAL A 121 -0.83 18.33 7.50
CA VAL A 121 -0.50 18.02 8.90
C VAL A 121 -1.49 18.73 9.85
N GLY A 122 -2.01 17.96 10.82
CA GLY A 122 -3.03 18.40 11.78
C GLY A 122 -4.46 18.06 11.37
N GLU A 123 -4.72 17.83 10.08
CA GLU A 123 -6.05 17.49 9.59
C GLU A 123 -6.41 16.02 9.86
N ALA A 124 -7.72 15.74 9.88
CA ALA A 124 -8.23 14.38 9.95
C ALA A 124 -7.84 13.59 8.70
N ALA A 125 -7.44 12.34 8.87
CA ALA A 125 -7.08 11.42 7.79
C ALA A 125 -8.35 10.95 7.02
N ILE A 126 -9.08 11.92 6.47
CA ILE A 126 -10.22 11.74 5.57
C ILE A 126 -9.76 12.27 4.20
N ASN A 127 -9.45 11.37 3.29
CA ASN A 127 -8.87 11.73 1.98
C ASN A 127 -9.85 12.57 1.14
N HIS A 128 -9.33 13.24 0.09
CA HIS A 128 -10.13 14.20 -0.70
C HIS A 128 -11.35 13.55 -1.37
N VAL A 129 -11.24 12.33 -1.94
CA VAL A 129 -12.40 11.65 -2.56
C VAL A 129 -13.50 11.34 -1.54
N PRO A 130 -13.22 10.70 -0.39
CA PRO A 130 -14.19 10.59 0.70
C PRO A 130 -14.81 11.92 1.15
N ARG A 131 -14.01 12.99 1.29
CA ARG A 131 -14.53 14.33 1.63
C ARG A 131 -15.53 14.82 0.57
N GLN A 132 -15.18 14.71 -0.71
CA GLN A 132 -16.08 15.06 -1.81
C GLN A 132 -17.38 14.22 -1.79
N MET A 133 -17.28 12.91 -1.56
CA MET A 133 -18.46 12.04 -1.45
C MET A 133 -19.37 12.46 -0.29
N ILE A 134 -18.80 12.72 0.89
CA ILE A 134 -19.55 13.17 2.07
C ILE A 134 -20.24 14.51 1.77
N GLU A 135 -19.50 15.48 1.26
CA GLU A 135 -19.99 16.81 0.92
C GLU A 135 -21.15 16.73 -0.08
N GLN A 136 -20.99 16.00 -1.16
CA GLN A 136 -22.03 15.81 -2.20
C GLN A 136 -23.30 15.18 -1.61
N GLN A 137 -23.17 14.17 -0.79
CA GLN A 137 -24.31 13.47 -0.20
C GLN A 137 -25.07 14.35 0.79
N VAL A 138 -24.36 15.10 1.64
CA VAL A 138 -24.96 16.00 2.61
C VAL A 138 -25.58 17.22 1.93
N ALA A 139 -24.88 17.82 0.95
CA ALA A 139 -25.43 18.94 0.16
C ALA A 139 -26.67 18.52 -0.61
N ALA A 140 -26.73 17.29 -1.15
CA ALA A 140 -27.94 16.78 -1.79
C ALA A 140 -29.10 16.63 -0.82
N ALA A 141 -28.86 16.21 0.46
CA ALA A 141 -29.89 16.19 1.49
C ALA A 141 -30.36 17.60 1.83
N MET A 142 -29.44 18.54 2.02
CA MET A 142 -29.78 19.96 2.27
C MET A 142 -30.66 20.53 1.16
N ALA A 143 -30.29 20.34 -0.10
CA ALA A 143 -31.06 20.81 -1.25
C ALA A 143 -32.47 20.18 -1.33
N ALA A 144 -32.57 18.87 -1.10
CA ALA A 144 -33.84 18.15 -1.13
C ALA A 144 -34.85 18.65 -0.06
N HIS A 145 -34.35 19.15 1.07
CA HIS A 145 -35.17 19.61 2.20
C HIS A 145 -35.13 21.12 2.43
N GLY A 146 -34.62 21.90 1.46
CA GLY A 146 -34.64 23.38 1.51
C GLY A 146 -33.84 23.96 2.69
N CYS A 147 -32.72 23.33 3.05
CA CYS A 147 -31.84 23.79 4.11
C CYS A 147 -30.77 24.74 3.52
N ASP A 148 -30.96 26.04 3.71
CA ASP A 148 -30.02 27.10 3.24
C ASP A 148 -28.89 27.40 4.24
N GLY A 149 -28.84 26.73 5.39
CA GLY A 149 -27.85 26.92 6.44
C GLY A 149 -26.54 26.16 6.18
N GLY A 150 -25.83 25.85 7.28
CA GLY A 150 -24.65 25.00 7.28
C GLY A 150 -24.84 23.72 8.07
N LEU A 151 -24.12 22.68 7.66
CA LEU A 151 -24.00 21.42 8.40
C LEU A 151 -22.55 21.08 8.65
N LYS A 152 -22.25 20.69 9.91
CA LYS A 152 -20.96 20.13 10.30
C LYS A 152 -21.06 18.63 10.38
N VAL A 153 -20.17 17.92 9.73
CA VAL A 153 -20.08 16.45 9.72
C VAL A 153 -18.82 16.02 10.47
N VAL A 154 -18.98 15.16 11.46
CA VAL A 154 -17.88 14.52 12.18
C VAL A 154 -17.95 13.02 11.96
N ILE A 155 -16.92 12.45 11.33
CA ILE A 155 -16.81 11.02 11.08
C ILE A 155 -16.04 10.36 12.21
N SER A 156 -16.56 9.26 12.74
CA SER A 156 -15.93 8.51 13.82
C SER A 156 -15.91 7.00 13.54
N ALA A 157 -14.94 6.32 14.11
CA ALA A 157 -14.79 4.87 14.07
C ALA A 157 -14.26 4.40 15.43
N PRO A 158 -15.11 4.13 16.43
CA PRO A 158 -14.68 3.91 17.82
C PRO A 158 -13.59 2.84 17.99
N GLU A 159 -13.60 1.79 17.16
CA GLU A 159 -12.54 0.78 17.16
C GLU A 159 -11.29 1.20 16.36
N GLY A 160 -11.28 2.36 15.74
CA GLY A 160 -10.31 2.79 14.75
C GLY A 160 -8.89 2.87 15.28
N GLU A 161 -8.68 3.32 16.51
CA GLU A 161 -7.34 3.37 17.12
C GLU A 161 -6.73 1.97 17.25
N ARG A 162 -7.50 0.99 17.72
CA ARG A 162 -7.08 -0.41 17.84
C ARG A 162 -6.80 -1.03 16.45
N LEU A 163 -7.66 -0.75 15.47
CA LEU A 163 -7.54 -1.27 14.11
C LEU A 163 -6.36 -0.66 13.36
N ALA A 164 -6.07 0.62 13.58
CA ALA A 164 -4.95 1.32 12.95
C ALA A 164 -3.61 0.62 13.17
N GLN A 165 -3.42 -0.05 14.33
CA GLN A 165 -2.21 -0.83 14.62
C GLN A 165 -1.98 -1.99 13.64
N LYS A 166 -3.03 -2.44 12.95
CA LYS A 166 -2.97 -3.51 11.92
C LYS A 166 -2.90 -2.97 10.50
N THR A 167 -2.79 -1.66 10.34
CA THR A 167 -2.72 -0.96 9.06
C THR A 167 -1.37 -0.29 8.86
N PHE A 168 -1.18 0.39 7.73
CA PHE A 168 0.02 1.20 7.49
C PHE A 168 0.01 2.55 8.21
N ASN A 169 -1.08 2.97 8.84
CA ASN A 169 -1.24 4.29 9.46
C ASN A 169 -0.10 4.68 10.42
N PRO A 170 0.34 3.83 11.37
CA PRO A 170 1.44 4.19 12.26
C PRO A 170 2.74 4.50 11.51
N ARG A 171 3.03 3.77 10.45
CA ARG A 171 4.22 3.98 9.60
C ARG A 171 4.11 5.27 8.79
N LEU A 172 2.90 5.61 8.36
CA LEU A 172 2.60 6.82 7.60
C LEU A 172 2.48 8.07 8.49
N GLY A 173 2.64 7.94 9.81
CA GLY A 173 2.46 9.07 10.74
C GLY A 173 1.01 9.54 10.83
N ILE A 174 0.05 8.62 10.69
CA ILE A 174 -1.35 8.85 10.99
C ILE A 174 -1.61 8.29 12.38
N VAL A 175 -1.95 9.17 13.32
CA VAL A 175 -2.03 8.86 14.75
C VAL A 175 -3.48 8.95 15.24
N GLY A 176 -3.87 8.07 16.18
CA GLY A 176 -5.16 8.12 16.88
C GLY A 176 -6.30 7.40 16.14
N GLY A 177 -6.06 6.76 14.99
CA GLY A 177 -7.13 6.02 14.33
C GLY A 177 -6.84 5.57 12.91
N ILE A 178 -7.89 5.04 12.27
CA ILE A 178 -7.86 4.63 10.87
C ILE A 178 -8.00 5.83 9.93
N SER A 179 -7.67 5.61 8.65
CA SER A 179 -7.98 6.56 7.58
C SER A 179 -9.36 6.29 6.98
N ILE A 180 -10.05 7.35 6.62
CA ILE A 180 -11.26 7.31 5.79
C ILE A 180 -10.79 7.53 4.34
N LEU A 181 -10.74 6.45 3.57
CA LEU A 181 -10.10 6.42 2.24
C LEU A 181 -10.93 5.63 1.23
N GLY A 182 -10.48 5.68 -0.03
CA GLY A 182 -11.04 4.92 -1.14
C GLY A 182 -11.34 5.83 -2.34
N THR A 183 -10.53 5.73 -3.39
CA THR A 183 -10.64 6.55 -4.61
C THR A 183 -11.80 6.13 -5.50
N SER A 184 -12.13 4.84 -5.52
CA SER A 184 -13.21 4.27 -6.32
C SER A 184 -14.52 4.07 -5.55
N GLY A 185 -14.49 4.14 -4.22
CA GLY A 185 -15.61 3.79 -3.34
C GLY A 185 -15.78 2.27 -3.12
N ILE A 186 -15.13 1.43 -3.93
CA ILE A 186 -15.25 -0.03 -3.92
C ILE A 186 -13.93 -0.66 -3.49
N VAL A 187 -14.01 -1.68 -2.64
CA VAL A 187 -12.88 -2.56 -2.29
C VAL A 187 -12.85 -3.71 -3.28
N ARG A 188 -11.77 -3.81 -4.03
CA ARG A 188 -11.51 -4.95 -4.92
C ARG A 188 -10.54 -5.90 -4.22
N PRO A 189 -10.95 -7.14 -3.91
CA PRO A 189 -10.10 -8.08 -3.20
C PRO A 189 -8.78 -8.34 -3.92
N MET A 190 -7.69 -8.43 -3.16
CA MET A 190 -6.34 -8.70 -3.67
C MET A 190 -5.88 -7.73 -4.77
N SER A 191 -6.24 -6.46 -4.65
CA SER A 191 -5.90 -5.42 -5.63
C SER A 191 -4.39 -5.16 -5.69
N GLU A 192 -3.75 -5.51 -6.81
CA GLU A 192 -2.35 -5.14 -7.07
C GLU A 192 -2.18 -3.61 -7.13
N ALA A 193 -3.17 -2.90 -7.67
CA ALA A 193 -3.16 -1.44 -7.72
C ALA A 193 -3.09 -0.82 -6.32
N ALA A 194 -3.85 -1.34 -5.36
CA ALA A 194 -3.82 -0.83 -3.98
C ALA A 194 -2.44 -1.05 -3.31
N LEU A 195 -1.76 -2.17 -3.62
CA LEU A 195 -0.40 -2.41 -3.13
C LEU A 195 0.62 -1.46 -3.75
N ILE A 196 0.48 -1.18 -5.05
CA ILE A 196 1.33 -0.22 -5.78
C ILE A 196 1.09 1.21 -5.25
N ASP A 197 -0.16 1.59 -5.03
CA ASP A 197 -0.50 2.91 -4.49
C ASP A 197 0.07 3.09 -3.06
N SER A 198 0.05 2.05 -2.24
CA SER A 198 0.67 2.09 -0.90
C SER A 198 2.19 2.28 -0.96
N LEU A 199 2.87 1.60 -1.91
CA LEU A 199 4.29 1.75 -2.15
C LEU A 199 4.63 3.17 -2.61
N ARG A 200 3.87 3.71 -3.55
CA ARG A 200 4.05 5.08 -4.06
C ARG A 200 3.87 6.09 -2.95
N LEU A 201 2.85 5.93 -2.13
CA LEU A 201 2.61 6.80 -0.98
C LEU A 201 3.79 6.81 0.01
N GLU A 202 4.40 5.65 0.31
CA GLU A 202 5.60 5.59 1.15
C GLU A 202 6.75 6.42 0.55
N GLN A 203 6.97 6.34 -0.77
CA GLN A 203 8.00 7.13 -1.45
C GLN A 203 7.67 8.62 -1.53
N ASP A 204 6.40 8.99 -1.77
CA ASP A 204 5.92 10.38 -1.76
C ASP A 204 6.21 11.04 -0.41
N MET A 205 5.92 10.33 0.69
CA MET A 205 6.19 10.83 2.03
C MET A 205 7.69 11.02 2.30
N LEU A 206 8.53 10.08 1.85
CA LEU A 206 9.99 10.21 1.99
C LEU A 206 10.50 11.43 1.20
N SER A 207 10.01 11.63 -0.01
CA SER A 207 10.32 12.78 -0.84
C SER A 207 9.84 14.09 -0.20
N ALA A 208 8.61 14.15 0.30
CA ALA A 208 8.06 15.32 1.00
C ALA A 208 8.80 15.63 2.31
N ALA A 209 9.41 14.63 2.95
CA ALA A 209 10.30 14.81 4.10
C ALA A 209 11.72 15.23 3.71
N GLY A 210 12.00 15.47 2.42
CA GLY A 210 13.30 15.93 1.92
C GLY A 210 14.32 14.81 1.71
N ALA A 211 13.91 13.55 1.71
CA ALA A 211 14.81 12.45 1.40
C ALA A 211 15.24 12.51 -0.07
N THR A 212 16.54 12.41 -0.32
CA THR A 212 17.11 12.34 -1.67
C THR A 212 17.67 10.97 -2.01
N ASP A 213 17.86 10.13 -1.01
CA ASP A 213 18.49 8.81 -1.10
C ASP A 213 17.63 7.83 -0.29
N ILE A 214 17.24 6.70 -0.88
CA ILE A 214 16.33 5.74 -0.25
C ILE A 214 16.87 4.30 -0.29
N VAL A 215 16.46 3.51 0.72
CA VAL A 215 16.59 2.06 0.71
C VAL A 215 15.25 1.44 0.34
N VAL A 216 15.24 0.49 -0.59
CA VAL A 216 14.03 -0.23 -1.00
C VAL A 216 14.23 -1.72 -0.77
N THR A 217 13.23 -2.37 -0.17
CA THR A 217 13.29 -3.81 0.09
C THR A 217 12.04 -4.54 -0.42
N PRO A 218 12.20 -5.68 -1.11
CA PRO A 218 11.08 -6.50 -1.54
C PRO A 218 10.54 -7.40 -0.42
N GLY A 219 10.02 -6.78 0.65
CA GLY A 219 9.39 -7.45 1.79
C GLY A 219 10.27 -7.56 3.05
N ASN A 220 9.72 -8.18 4.10
CA ASN A 220 10.26 -8.17 5.46
C ASN A 220 11.67 -8.77 5.60
N TYR A 221 11.99 -9.82 4.85
CA TYR A 221 13.35 -10.40 4.88
C TYR A 221 14.41 -9.39 4.45
N GLY A 222 14.12 -8.55 3.47
CA GLY A 222 15.02 -7.49 3.03
C GLY A 222 15.20 -6.42 4.11
N GLU A 223 14.14 -6.01 4.77
CA GLU A 223 14.17 -5.06 5.89
C GLU A 223 15.03 -5.58 7.04
N THR A 224 14.74 -6.79 7.50
CA THR A 224 15.50 -7.43 8.61
C THR A 224 16.98 -7.53 8.27
N PHE A 225 17.30 -7.97 7.06
CA PHE A 225 18.68 -8.09 6.62
C PHE A 225 19.38 -6.73 6.51
N ALA A 226 18.71 -5.71 5.97
CA ALA A 226 19.24 -4.36 5.87
C ALA A 226 19.57 -3.78 7.25
N ARG A 227 18.69 -3.96 8.22
CA ARG A 227 18.86 -3.45 9.59
C ARG A 227 19.89 -4.24 10.38
N GLU A 228 19.75 -5.57 10.43
CA GLU A 228 20.49 -6.42 11.39
C GLU A 228 21.84 -6.88 10.87
N VAL A 229 21.98 -7.08 9.56
CA VAL A 229 23.22 -7.58 8.95
C VAL A 229 24.02 -6.47 8.29
N LEU A 230 23.35 -5.55 7.57
CA LEU A 230 24.05 -4.45 6.93
C LEU A 230 24.20 -3.22 7.84
N GLY A 231 23.52 -3.16 8.99
CA GLY A 231 23.59 -2.03 9.91
C GLY A 231 23.03 -0.74 9.30
N LEU A 232 22.00 -0.83 8.45
CA LEU A 232 21.43 0.36 7.83
C LEU A 232 20.37 1.02 8.71
N GLY A 233 20.42 2.35 8.80
CA GLY A 233 19.35 3.17 9.36
C GLY A 233 18.17 3.24 8.38
N LEU A 234 17.01 2.77 8.83
CA LEU A 234 15.80 2.67 7.99
C LEU A 234 14.89 3.91 8.06
N GLY A 235 15.43 5.08 8.42
CA GLY A 235 14.69 6.33 8.44
C GLY A 235 14.23 6.81 7.04
N ARG A 236 14.91 6.35 5.98
CA ARG A 236 14.60 6.64 4.57
C ARG A 236 14.44 5.33 3.80
N TRP A 237 13.49 4.53 4.22
CA TRP A 237 13.25 3.18 3.69
C TRP A 237 11.77 3.00 3.34
N CYS A 238 11.52 2.21 2.29
CA CYS A 238 10.19 1.72 1.95
C CYS A 238 10.23 0.27 1.47
N THR A 239 9.07 -0.39 1.49
CA THR A 239 8.93 -1.73 0.94
C THR A 239 8.33 -1.68 -0.46
N CYS A 240 8.74 -2.61 -1.36
CA CYS A 240 8.17 -2.69 -2.70
C CYS A 240 7.47 -4.04 -2.99
N SER A 241 7.38 -4.94 -2.02
CA SER A 241 6.79 -6.26 -2.22
C SER A 241 7.38 -6.98 -3.45
N ASN A 242 6.59 -7.23 -4.48
CA ASN A 242 7.01 -7.81 -5.75
C ASN A 242 7.15 -6.78 -6.88
N TYR A 243 6.80 -5.52 -6.64
CA TYR A 243 6.68 -4.45 -7.64
C TYR A 243 7.95 -3.61 -7.72
N ILE A 244 9.10 -4.29 -7.96
CA ILE A 244 10.42 -3.65 -8.00
C ILE A 244 10.47 -2.59 -9.11
N GLY A 245 9.92 -2.90 -10.29
CA GLY A 245 9.88 -1.94 -11.40
C GLY A 245 9.11 -0.67 -11.07
N GLU A 246 7.91 -0.81 -10.45
CA GLU A 246 7.09 0.32 -10.01
C GLU A 246 7.82 1.19 -8.98
N ALA A 247 8.54 0.55 -8.05
CA ALA A 247 9.32 1.28 -7.06
C ALA A 247 10.45 2.10 -7.67
N ILE A 248 11.13 1.55 -8.68
CA ILE A 248 12.20 2.25 -9.40
C ILE A 248 11.64 3.41 -10.21
N ASP A 249 10.57 3.18 -10.98
CA ASP A 249 9.97 4.19 -11.84
C ASP A 249 9.44 5.37 -11.03
N HIS A 250 8.74 5.08 -9.92
CA HIS A 250 8.17 6.13 -9.08
C HIS A 250 9.26 6.93 -8.37
N ALA A 251 10.29 6.27 -7.82
CA ALA A 251 11.44 6.93 -7.22
C ALA A 251 12.18 7.85 -8.21
N ALA A 252 12.38 7.38 -9.45
CA ALA A 252 12.98 8.19 -10.51
C ALA A 252 12.09 9.40 -10.87
N GLY A 253 10.77 9.20 -10.95
CA GLY A 253 9.78 10.26 -11.20
C GLY A 253 9.74 11.32 -10.11
N LEU A 254 9.97 10.96 -8.84
CA LEU A 254 10.07 11.88 -7.72
C LEU A 254 11.43 12.60 -7.64
N GLY A 255 12.41 12.23 -8.46
CA GLY A 255 13.72 12.85 -8.48
C GLY A 255 14.66 12.41 -7.35
N PHE A 256 14.47 11.21 -6.79
CA PHE A 256 15.47 10.65 -5.89
C PHE A 256 16.83 10.54 -6.57
N ARG A 257 17.90 10.92 -5.88
CA ARG A 257 19.27 10.86 -6.41
C ARG A 257 19.81 9.45 -6.40
N SER A 258 19.45 8.66 -5.37
CA SER A 258 19.89 7.28 -5.29
C SER A 258 18.86 6.34 -4.66
N LEU A 259 18.95 5.07 -5.09
CA LEU A 259 18.15 3.95 -4.57
C LEU A 259 19.05 2.75 -4.30
N LEU A 260 19.09 2.27 -3.07
CA LEU A 260 19.73 1.01 -2.70
C LEU A 260 18.66 -0.10 -2.56
N LEU A 261 18.68 -1.08 -3.46
CA LEU A 261 17.79 -2.24 -3.42
C LEU A 261 18.43 -3.37 -2.61
N VAL A 262 17.81 -3.78 -1.50
CA VAL A 262 18.29 -4.90 -0.67
C VAL A 262 17.27 -6.02 -0.68
N GLY A 263 17.62 -7.18 -1.25
CA GLY A 263 16.65 -8.26 -1.43
C GLY A 263 17.23 -9.67 -1.44
N HIS A 264 16.36 -10.64 -1.14
CA HIS A 264 16.69 -12.05 -1.21
C HIS A 264 16.96 -12.50 -2.64
N VAL A 265 17.96 -13.37 -2.82
CA VAL A 265 18.37 -13.90 -4.13
C VAL A 265 17.20 -14.49 -4.93
N GLY A 266 16.23 -15.11 -4.27
CA GLY A 266 15.04 -15.66 -4.91
C GLY A 266 14.17 -14.65 -5.66
N LYS A 267 14.27 -13.35 -5.33
CA LYS A 267 13.63 -12.26 -6.08
C LYS A 267 14.63 -11.59 -7.02
N LEU A 268 15.83 -11.27 -6.55
CA LEU A 268 16.76 -10.47 -7.34
C LEU A 268 17.38 -11.24 -8.51
N CYS A 269 17.44 -12.57 -8.48
CA CYS A 269 17.81 -13.35 -9.68
C CYS A 269 16.78 -13.21 -10.82
N LYS A 270 15.49 -13.01 -10.50
CA LYS A 270 14.46 -12.70 -11.50
C LYS A 270 14.67 -11.31 -12.11
N VAL A 271 15.04 -10.32 -11.27
CA VAL A 271 15.36 -8.96 -11.75
C VAL A 271 16.57 -8.98 -12.68
N ALA A 272 17.59 -9.80 -12.39
CA ALA A 272 18.72 -10.00 -13.27
C ALA A 272 18.33 -10.54 -14.66
N ALA A 273 17.21 -11.26 -14.76
CA ALA A 273 16.61 -11.70 -16.03
C ALA A 273 15.62 -10.68 -16.62
N GLY A 274 15.50 -9.47 -16.04
CA GLY A 274 14.59 -8.42 -16.51
C GLY A 274 13.16 -8.52 -15.98
N VAL A 275 12.86 -9.45 -15.05
CA VAL A 275 11.53 -9.62 -14.46
C VAL A 275 11.35 -8.63 -13.31
N MET A 276 10.68 -7.53 -13.57
CA MET A 276 10.52 -6.41 -12.62
C MET A 276 9.33 -6.57 -11.66
N ASN A 277 8.35 -7.41 -11.98
CA ASN A 277 7.34 -7.92 -11.03
C ASN A 277 7.74 -9.35 -10.65
N THR A 278 8.27 -9.52 -9.44
CA THR A 278 8.84 -10.80 -8.99
C THR A 278 7.82 -11.79 -8.44
N HIS A 279 6.51 -11.48 -8.54
CA HIS A 279 5.46 -12.40 -8.11
C HIS A 279 5.48 -13.69 -8.96
N SER A 280 5.38 -14.86 -8.33
CA SER A 280 5.46 -16.16 -9.02
C SER A 280 4.35 -16.40 -10.06
N ARG A 281 3.20 -15.73 -9.92
CA ARG A 281 2.12 -15.78 -10.91
C ARG A 281 2.47 -15.04 -12.21
N VAL A 282 3.38 -14.05 -12.14
CA VAL A 282 3.81 -13.27 -13.30
C VAL A 282 4.93 -14.03 -14.04
N ALA A 283 5.98 -14.38 -13.31
CA ALA A 283 7.08 -15.20 -13.84
C ALA A 283 7.86 -15.87 -12.71
N ASP A 284 8.35 -17.06 -12.91
CA ASP A 284 9.37 -17.65 -12.04
C ASP A 284 10.76 -17.40 -12.61
N GLY A 285 11.23 -18.13 -13.58
CA GLY A 285 12.50 -17.93 -14.28
C GLY A 285 13.77 -18.09 -13.44
N ARG A 286 13.65 -18.44 -12.14
CA ARG A 286 14.80 -18.56 -11.21
C ARG A 286 15.79 -19.62 -11.66
N ARG A 287 15.28 -20.81 -12.03
CA ARG A 287 16.08 -21.95 -12.47
C ARG A 287 16.76 -21.65 -13.77
N GLU A 288 16.01 -21.15 -14.74
CA GLU A 288 16.49 -20.80 -16.07
C GLU A 288 17.62 -19.76 -16.00
N THR A 289 17.44 -18.74 -15.17
CA THR A 289 18.46 -17.69 -14.93
C THR A 289 19.73 -18.28 -14.33
N LEU A 290 19.62 -19.06 -13.27
CA LEU A 290 20.79 -19.68 -12.61
C LEU A 290 21.48 -20.69 -13.52
N CYS A 291 20.74 -21.48 -14.29
CA CYS A 291 21.28 -22.39 -15.28
C CYS A 291 22.06 -21.65 -16.39
N ALA A 292 21.51 -20.54 -16.90
CA ALA A 292 22.18 -19.74 -17.92
C ALA A 292 23.49 -19.15 -17.39
N HIS A 293 23.48 -18.56 -16.19
CA HIS A 293 24.69 -18.02 -15.58
C HIS A 293 25.70 -19.09 -15.21
N ALA A 294 25.27 -20.28 -14.80
CA ALA A 294 26.16 -21.42 -14.53
C ALA A 294 26.86 -21.89 -15.85
N ALA A 295 26.09 -22.02 -16.92
CA ALA A 295 26.66 -22.39 -18.23
C ALA A 295 27.69 -21.35 -18.75
N LEU A 296 27.36 -20.05 -18.61
CA LEU A 296 28.31 -18.96 -18.96
C LEU A 296 29.57 -18.97 -18.12
N CYS A 297 29.54 -19.53 -16.91
CA CYS A 297 30.68 -19.65 -16.01
C CYS A 297 31.39 -21.00 -16.10
N GLY A 298 31.11 -21.81 -17.13
CA GLY A 298 31.78 -23.09 -17.37
C GLY A 298 31.14 -24.28 -16.69
N GLY A 299 29.90 -24.14 -16.19
CA GLY A 299 29.13 -25.26 -15.65
C GLY A 299 28.82 -26.29 -16.74
N ASP A 300 29.11 -27.55 -16.45
CA ASP A 300 28.85 -28.66 -17.34
C ASP A 300 27.34 -29.03 -17.36
N ARG A 301 26.99 -29.92 -18.27
CA ARG A 301 25.58 -30.39 -18.38
C ARG A 301 25.04 -30.93 -17.08
N THR A 302 25.85 -31.67 -16.32
CA THR A 302 25.44 -32.28 -15.04
C THR A 302 25.09 -31.21 -14.02
N THR A 303 25.90 -30.16 -13.92
CA THR A 303 25.68 -28.99 -13.07
C THR A 303 24.39 -28.27 -13.45
N VAL A 304 24.19 -28.01 -14.75
CA VAL A 304 22.98 -27.31 -15.24
C VAL A 304 21.72 -28.14 -14.98
N GLU A 305 21.76 -29.46 -15.22
CA GLU A 305 20.64 -30.36 -14.92
C GLU A 305 20.35 -30.43 -13.42
N ALA A 306 21.37 -30.42 -12.56
CA ALA A 306 21.20 -30.37 -11.12
C ALA A 306 20.53 -29.07 -10.68
N LEU A 307 20.97 -27.94 -11.18
CA LEU A 307 20.36 -26.61 -10.92
C LEU A 307 18.90 -26.56 -11.37
N TYR A 308 18.60 -27.08 -12.55
CA TYR A 308 17.24 -27.08 -13.10
C TYR A 308 16.24 -27.88 -12.24
N ARG A 309 16.72 -28.88 -11.50
CA ARG A 309 15.91 -29.71 -10.60
C ARG A 309 15.73 -29.09 -9.20
N THR A 310 16.42 -28.01 -8.87
CA THR A 310 16.27 -27.37 -7.55
C THR A 310 14.89 -26.74 -7.38
N VAL A 311 14.38 -26.76 -6.16
CA VAL A 311 13.10 -26.14 -5.81
C VAL A 311 13.31 -24.73 -5.26
N THR A 312 14.35 -24.56 -4.46
CA THR A 312 14.69 -23.27 -3.84
C THR A 312 15.99 -22.70 -4.38
N THR A 313 16.16 -21.39 -4.26
CA THR A 313 17.44 -20.74 -4.60
C THR A 313 18.59 -21.15 -3.67
N ASP A 314 18.28 -21.51 -2.43
CA ASP A 314 19.30 -22.01 -1.49
C ASP A 314 19.82 -23.39 -1.89
N ASP A 315 18.95 -24.26 -2.44
CA ASP A 315 19.37 -25.53 -3.01
C ASP A 315 20.26 -25.29 -4.26
N ALA A 316 19.90 -24.30 -5.09
CA ALA A 316 20.73 -23.95 -6.23
C ALA A 316 22.11 -23.41 -5.79
N VAL A 317 22.18 -22.59 -4.75
CA VAL A 317 23.46 -22.14 -4.19
C VAL A 317 24.28 -23.32 -3.66
N ALA A 318 23.64 -24.32 -3.03
CA ALA A 318 24.33 -25.53 -2.57
C ALA A 318 24.94 -26.35 -3.73
N VAL A 319 24.23 -26.48 -4.86
CA VAL A 319 24.76 -27.10 -6.09
C VAL A 319 25.97 -26.33 -6.62
N LEU A 320 25.89 -25.01 -6.65
CA LEU A 320 27.01 -24.15 -7.10
C LEU A 320 28.22 -24.21 -6.18
N ASP A 321 28.00 -24.37 -4.87
CA ASP A 321 29.09 -24.60 -3.91
C ASP A 321 29.79 -25.94 -4.15
N GLY A 322 29.00 -27.01 -4.31
CA GLY A 322 29.54 -28.34 -4.58
C GLY A 322 30.34 -28.46 -5.89
N THR A 323 30.09 -27.56 -6.85
CA THR A 323 30.83 -27.51 -8.14
C THR A 323 31.91 -26.43 -8.18
N GLY A 324 32.08 -25.64 -7.11
CA GLY A 324 33.04 -24.52 -7.06
C GLY A 324 32.65 -23.30 -7.91
N LEU A 325 31.43 -23.25 -8.45
CA LEU A 325 31.02 -22.20 -9.38
C LEU A 325 30.31 -21.03 -8.70
N ARG A 326 30.03 -21.11 -7.38
CA ARG A 326 29.23 -20.08 -6.70
C ARG A 326 29.76 -18.67 -6.92
N ALA A 327 31.04 -18.43 -6.70
CA ALA A 327 31.62 -17.08 -6.81
C ALA A 327 31.47 -16.52 -8.24
N ALA A 328 31.77 -17.32 -9.26
CA ALA A 328 31.70 -16.92 -10.67
C ALA A 328 30.23 -16.64 -11.10
N VAL A 329 29.29 -17.51 -10.71
CA VAL A 329 27.88 -17.39 -11.04
C VAL A 329 27.27 -16.19 -10.34
N MET A 330 27.56 -15.98 -9.05
CA MET A 330 27.04 -14.80 -8.31
C MET A 330 27.61 -13.50 -8.88
N ALA A 331 28.88 -13.46 -9.28
CA ALA A 331 29.46 -12.30 -9.96
C ALA A 331 28.81 -12.04 -11.33
N SER A 332 28.53 -13.10 -12.10
CA SER A 332 27.80 -12.99 -13.37
C SER A 332 26.38 -12.48 -13.19
N LEU A 333 25.69 -13.02 -12.20
CA LEU A 333 24.32 -12.59 -11.82
C LEU A 333 24.30 -11.13 -11.35
N THR A 334 25.31 -10.70 -10.58
CA THR A 334 25.46 -9.32 -10.11
C THR A 334 25.56 -8.34 -11.27
N ARG A 335 26.37 -8.67 -12.30
CA ARG A 335 26.50 -7.81 -13.51
C ARG A 335 25.17 -7.70 -14.26
N ALA A 336 24.48 -8.82 -14.46
CA ALA A 336 23.16 -8.79 -15.12
C ALA A 336 22.12 -8.00 -14.32
N LEU A 337 22.13 -8.13 -13.00
CA LEU A 337 21.29 -7.34 -12.11
C LEU A 337 21.58 -5.84 -12.24
N ASP A 338 22.84 -5.45 -12.18
CA ASP A 338 23.29 -4.06 -12.33
C ASP A 338 22.81 -3.45 -13.67
N GLU A 339 22.99 -4.18 -14.77
CA GLU A 339 22.54 -3.75 -16.10
C GLU A 339 21.03 -3.52 -16.16
N GLN A 340 20.23 -4.44 -15.61
CA GLN A 340 18.77 -4.31 -15.61
C GLN A 340 18.28 -3.16 -14.76
N LEU A 341 18.88 -2.96 -13.58
CA LEU A 341 18.53 -1.88 -12.68
C LEU A 341 18.86 -0.53 -13.30
N LYS A 342 20.07 -0.34 -13.81
CA LYS A 342 20.52 0.91 -14.48
C LYS A 342 19.70 1.22 -15.74
N ARG A 343 19.38 0.19 -16.53
CA ARG A 343 18.49 0.36 -17.69
C ARG A 343 17.11 0.88 -17.27
N ARG A 344 16.56 0.40 -16.16
CA ARG A 344 15.23 0.81 -15.68
C ARG A 344 15.26 2.21 -15.06
N ALA A 345 16.25 2.50 -14.23
CA ALA A 345 16.38 3.79 -13.55
C ALA A 345 16.71 4.95 -14.49
N GLY A 346 17.34 4.65 -15.64
CA GLY A 346 17.85 5.68 -16.54
C GLY A 346 19.05 6.45 -15.97
N ALA A 347 19.41 7.55 -16.61
CA ALA A 347 20.59 8.34 -16.23
C ALA A 347 20.35 9.28 -15.04
N GLY A 348 19.08 9.43 -14.59
CA GLY A 348 18.69 10.43 -13.57
C GLY A 348 18.83 9.96 -12.13
N MET A 349 18.96 8.66 -11.89
CA MET A 349 19.02 8.09 -10.55
C MET A 349 20.11 7.03 -10.45
N ASP A 350 20.96 7.15 -9.45
CA ASP A 350 21.97 6.16 -9.11
C ASP A 350 21.32 4.96 -8.40
N ILE A 351 21.42 3.78 -8.97
CA ILE A 351 20.79 2.59 -8.43
C ILE A 351 21.77 1.46 -8.23
N GLU A 352 21.77 0.87 -7.06
CA GLU A 352 22.65 -0.21 -6.67
C GLU A 352 21.87 -1.28 -5.91
N ALA A 353 22.43 -2.49 -5.83
CA ALA A 353 21.77 -3.58 -5.14
C ALA A 353 22.70 -4.43 -4.28
N ILE A 354 22.14 -4.97 -3.21
CA ILE A 354 22.73 -6.04 -2.39
C ILE A 354 21.73 -7.19 -2.38
N PHE A 355 22.17 -8.39 -2.75
CA PHE A 355 21.32 -9.56 -2.63
C PHE A 355 21.94 -10.64 -1.75
N PHE A 356 21.09 -11.36 -1.07
CA PHE A 356 21.46 -12.27 0.01
C PHE A 356 20.61 -13.55 0.00
N SER A 357 21.07 -14.54 0.72
CA SER A 357 20.30 -15.68 1.21
C SER A 357 20.31 -15.68 2.74
N ASN A 358 19.24 -16.12 3.37
CA ASN A 358 19.20 -16.27 4.83
C ASN A 358 20.21 -17.32 5.33
N ARG A 359 20.54 -18.30 4.50
CA ARG A 359 21.48 -19.38 4.82
C ARG A 359 22.93 -19.02 4.50
N TYR A 360 23.17 -18.31 3.42
CA TYR A 360 24.52 -18.07 2.88
C TYR A 360 25.03 -16.64 3.05
N GLY A 361 24.22 -15.78 3.68
CA GLY A 361 24.55 -14.36 3.84
C GLY A 361 24.55 -13.60 2.52
N ILE A 362 25.43 -12.62 2.39
CA ILE A 362 25.56 -11.81 1.18
C ILE A 362 26.10 -12.66 0.03
N LEU A 363 25.37 -12.67 -1.08
CA LEU A 363 25.72 -13.39 -2.29
C LEU A 363 26.26 -12.48 -3.39
N GLY A 364 25.89 -11.20 -3.38
CA GLY A 364 26.42 -10.23 -4.35
C GLY A 364 26.09 -8.79 -3.96
N ARG A 365 26.93 -7.89 -4.49
CA ARG A 365 26.82 -6.44 -4.37
C ARG A 365 27.17 -5.82 -5.71
N THR A 366 26.39 -4.87 -6.21
CA THR A 366 26.79 -4.04 -7.34
C THR A 366 27.89 -3.07 -6.92
N ALA A 367 28.61 -2.50 -7.88
CA ALA A 367 29.88 -1.82 -7.64
C ALA A 367 29.77 -0.62 -6.67
N GLY A 368 28.66 0.11 -6.70
CA GLY A 368 28.42 1.28 -5.84
C GLY A 368 27.61 0.96 -4.58
N ALA A 369 27.24 -0.30 -4.33
CA ALA A 369 26.32 -0.66 -3.24
C ALA A 369 26.80 -0.23 -1.85
N ASP A 370 28.09 -0.39 -1.56
CA ASP A 370 28.65 0.03 -0.27
C ASP A 370 28.69 1.54 -0.12
N ARG A 371 28.90 2.29 -1.21
CA ARG A 371 28.80 3.76 -1.22
C ARG A 371 27.37 4.22 -0.91
N LEU A 372 26.35 3.61 -1.52
CA LEU A 372 24.97 3.95 -1.22
C LEU A 372 24.57 3.49 0.19
N ALA A 373 25.03 2.32 0.64
CA ALA A 373 24.79 1.87 2.02
C ALA A 373 25.29 2.87 3.06
N ALA A 374 26.46 3.47 2.83
CA ALA A 374 27.06 4.47 3.73
C ALA A 374 26.21 5.76 3.86
N LEU A 375 25.27 6.02 2.94
CA LEU A 375 24.34 7.15 3.04
C LEU A 375 23.23 6.91 4.07
N HIS A 376 23.10 5.68 4.60
CA HIS A 376 22.04 5.26 5.51
C HIS A 376 22.61 4.76 6.86
N PRO A 377 23.33 5.58 7.63
CA PRO A 377 23.83 5.17 8.93
C PRO A 377 22.67 5.00 9.92
N ILE A 378 22.85 4.11 10.91
CA ILE A 378 21.94 4.05 12.06
C ILE A 378 22.07 5.40 12.79
N SER A 379 20.94 6.09 12.96
CA SER A 379 20.92 7.31 13.79
C SER A 379 21.24 6.92 15.23
N SER A 380 22.29 7.50 15.79
CA SER A 380 22.70 7.34 17.20
C SER A 380 21.64 7.93 18.13
#